data_f4eb255fcb810c430bf1d4c3d25b1c98
#
_entry.id   f4eb255fcb810c430bf1d4c3d25b1c98
#
_cell.length_a   1.000
_cell.length_b   1.000
_cell.length_c   1.000
_cell.angle_alpha   90.00
_cell.angle_beta   90.00
_cell.angle_gamma   90.00
#
_symmetry.space_group_name_H-M   'P 1'
#
loop_
_entity.id
_entity.type
_entity.pdbx_description
1 polymer ?
#
loop_
_entity_poly.entity_id
_entity_poly.type
_entity_poly.pdbx_seq_one_letter_code
_entity_poly.pdbx_strand_id
1 'polypeptide(L)'
;HGLALVTRCTQGILARVRLRVLAGESTDMAALIQSLSDEIEHILLPSLRPVYNLTGTVLHTNLGRAPLPQSAIQAMVDVSRGASNVEFNLETGKRGDRHRHAEALLCQLTGAEGALVVNNNAAAVLLTLNSLAQRKEVPVSRGELIEIGGAFRMPDIMARAGCKLVEVGTTNRTHKADFDAAIGPKTALLMKVHTS
;
A
#
# COMPACT_ATOMS: atom_id res chain seq x y z
N HIS A 1 -15.14 -17.39 21.14
CA HIS A 1 -14.11 -16.38 21.40
C HIS A 1 -12.99 -17.02 22.23
N GLY A 2 -11.73 -16.66 21.99
CA GLY A 2 -10.59 -17.26 22.72
C GLY A 2 -10.63 -16.92 24.22
N LEU A 3 -10.33 -17.89 25.07
CA LEU A 3 -10.34 -17.74 26.53
C LEU A 3 -9.54 -16.52 27.01
N ALA A 4 -8.37 -16.24 26.37
CA ALA A 4 -7.53 -15.10 26.73
C ALA A 4 -8.21 -13.73 26.50
N LEU A 5 -9.00 -13.58 25.44
CA LEU A 5 -9.77 -12.35 25.16
C LEU A 5 -10.86 -12.16 26.24
N VAL A 6 -11.66 -13.18 26.49
CA VAL A 6 -12.73 -13.14 27.50
C VAL A 6 -12.14 -12.81 28.88
N THR A 7 -11.06 -13.48 29.30
CA THR A 7 -10.38 -13.22 30.57
C THR A 7 -9.93 -11.76 30.68
N ARG A 8 -9.29 -11.23 29.64
CA ARG A 8 -8.81 -9.82 29.63
C ARG A 8 -9.95 -8.82 29.75
N CYS A 9 -11.03 -8.99 28.97
CA CYS A 9 -12.21 -8.13 29.04
C CYS A 9 -12.86 -8.21 30.42
N THR A 10 -13.03 -9.42 30.95
CA THR A 10 -13.60 -9.63 32.31
C THR A 10 -12.78 -8.93 33.38
N GLN A 11 -11.45 -9.08 33.38
CA GLN A 11 -10.57 -8.41 34.32
C GLN A 11 -10.67 -6.88 34.22
N GLY A 12 -10.73 -6.34 32.99
CA GLY A 12 -10.91 -4.91 32.75
C GLY A 12 -12.23 -4.37 33.29
N ILE A 13 -13.34 -5.09 33.05
CA ILE A 13 -14.66 -4.72 33.57
C ILE A 13 -14.69 -4.78 35.09
N LEU A 14 -14.20 -5.87 35.68
CA LEU A 14 -14.18 -6.03 37.13
C LEU A 14 -13.35 -4.93 37.82
N ALA A 15 -12.23 -4.51 37.23
CA ALA A 15 -11.43 -3.41 37.76
C ALA A 15 -12.21 -2.08 37.75
N ARG A 16 -12.93 -1.77 36.66
CA ARG A 16 -13.80 -0.57 36.57
C ARG A 16 -14.95 -0.62 37.57
N VAL A 17 -15.61 -1.76 37.67
CA VAL A 17 -16.73 -1.97 38.61
C VAL A 17 -16.28 -1.85 40.06
N ARG A 18 -15.12 -2.39 40.40
CA ARG A 18 -14.56 -2.25 41.74
C ARG A 18 -14.41 -0.78 42.17
N LEU A 19 -13.94 0.08 41.26
CA LEU A 19 -13.82 1.51 41.51
C LEU A 19 -15.19 2.18 41.74
N ARG A 20 -16.20 1.80 40.95
CA ARG A 20 -17.57 2.32 41.07
C ARG A 20 -18.23 1.89 42.39
N VAL A 21 -18.11 0.63 42.75
CA VAL A 21 -18.63 0.11 44.04
C VAL A 21 -17.96 0.79 45.22
N LEU A 22 -16.64 1.03 45.18
CA LEU A 22 -15.93 1.79 46.19
C LEU A 22 -16.40 3.26 46.29
N ALA A 23 -16.93 3.81 45.19
CA ALA A 23 -17.57 5.13 45.14
C ALA A 23 -19.03 5.14 45.61
N GLY A 24 -19.58 3.99 46.08
CA GLY A 24 -20.95 3.85 46.58
C GLY A 24 -22.01 3.54 45.51
N GLU A 25 -21.61 3.20 44.26
CA GLU A 25 -22.54 2.80 43.19
C GLU A 25 -22.92 1.32 43.34
N SER A 26 -24.21 1.02 43.11
CA SER A 26 -24.68 -0.37 43.00
C SER A 26 -24.40 -0.92 41.59
N THR A 27 -24.15 -2.19 41.50
CA THR A 27 -23.91 -2.90 40.24
C THR A 27 -24.76 -4.15 40.16
N ASP A 28 -25.41 -4.34 39.00
CA ASP A 28 -26.18 -5.56 38.71
C ASP A 28 -25.32 -6.52 37.85
N MET A 29 -25.46 -7.83 38.15
CA MET A 29 -24.76 -8.89 37.44
C MET A 29 -25.19 -8.97 35.96
N ALA A 30 -26.44 -8.74 35.65
CA ALA A 30 -26.93 -8.76 34.29
C ALA A 30 -26.30 -7.63 33.46
N ALA A 31 -26.18 -6.42 34.04
CA ALA A 31 -25.50 -5.29 33.40
C ALA A 31 -24.00 -5.54 33.18
N LEU A 32 -23.34 -6.29 34.09
CA LEU A 32 -21.92 -6.66 33.89
C LEU A 32 -21.76 -7.66 32.74
N ILE A 33 -22.61 -8.66 32.66
CA ILE A 33 -22.56 -9.64 31.56
C ILE A 33 -22.83 -8.96 30.23
N GLN A 34 -23.79 -8.05 30.17
CA GLN A 34 -24.06 -7.28 28.96
C GLN A 34 -22.86 -6.42 28.56
N SER A 35 -22.26 -5.68 29.52
CA SER A 35 -21.06 -4.88 29.25
C SER A 35 -19.86 -5.72 28.75
N LEU A 36 -19.74 -6.97 29.26
CA LEU A 36 -18.73 -7.89 28.76
C LEU A 36 -19.00 -8.34 27.33
N SER A 37 -20.25 -8.65 27.02
CA SER A 37 -20.65 -9.01 25.65
C SER A 37 -20.37 -7.88 24.68
N ASP A 38 -20.81 -6.67 25.02
CA ASP A 38 -20.64 -5.47 24.19
C ASP A 38 -19.16 -5.15 23.96
N GLU A 39 -18.31 -5.26 25.00
CA GLU A 39 -16.87 -5.02 24.87
C GLU A 39 -16.19 -6.08 23.97
N ILE A 40 -16.55 -7.35 24.14
CA ILE A 40 -16.03 -8.43 23.29
C ILE A 40 -16.51 -8.24 21.84
N GLU A 41 -17.78 -7.96 21.62
CA GLU A 41 -18.32 -7.67 20.28
C GLU A 41 -17.62 -6.49 19.64
N HIS A 42 -17.41 -5.41 20.39
CA HIS A 42 -16.69 -4.22 19.89
C HIS A 42 -15.25 -4.54 19.46
N ILE A 43 -14.52 -5.33 20.25
CA ILE A 43 -13.16 -5.75 19.94
C ILE A 43 -13.11 -6.67 18.70
N LEU A 44 -14.14 -7.50 18.53
CA LEU A 44 -14.24 -8.42 17.40
C LEU A 44 -14.76 -7.79 16.11
N LEU A 45 -15.32 -6.58 16.18
CA LEU A 45 -15.74 -5.86 14.99
C LEU A 45 -14.56 -5.60 14.07
N PRO A 46 -14.60 -6.01 12.80
CA PRO A 46 -13.56 -5.69 11.85
C PRO A 46 -13.39 -4.16 11.72
N SER A 47 -12.17 -3.67 11.79
CA SER A 47 -11.87 -2.26 11.55
C SER A 47 -12.11 -1.87 10.09
N LEU A 48 -11.87 -2.79 9.16
CA LEU A 48 -12.15 -2.63 7.73
C LEU A 48 -13.57 -3.13 7.42
N ARG A 49 -14.43 -2.21 6.98
CA ARG A 49 -15.84 -2.48 6.73
C ARG A 49 -16.29 -1.92 5.38
N PRO A 50 -17.22 -2.55 4.70
CA PRO A 50 -17.85 -1.99 3.51
C PRO A 50 -18.47 -0.61 3.80
N VAL A 51 -18.26 0.33 2.88
CA VAL A 51 -18.85 1.67 2.94
C VAL A 51 -19.42 2.04 1.57
N TYR A 52 -20.35 2.99 1.56
CA TYR A 52 -20.87 3.55 0.31
C TYR A 52 -20.06 4.77 -0.10
N ASN A 53 -19.56 4.77 -1.33
CA ASN A 53 -18.86 5.93 -1.89
C ASN A 53 -19.90 6.91 -2.49
N LEU A 54 -20.22 7.95 -1.77
CA LEU A 54 -21.15 9.03 -2.19
C LEU A 54 -20.40 10.33 -2.51
N THR A 55 -19.07 10.29 -2.73
CA THR A 55 -18.25 11.48 -2.93
C THR A 55 -18.27 12.03 -4.35
N GLY A 56 -18.80 11.29 -5.31
CA GLY A 56 -18.72 11.62 -6.74
C GLY A 56 -17.37 11.27 -7.39
N THR A 57 -16.38 10.82 -6.62
CA THR A 57 -15.07 10.40 -7.12
C THR A 57 -14.99 8.88 -7.18
N VAL A 58 -14.99 8.29 -8.37
CA VAL A 58 -15.04 6.83 -8.55
C VAL A 58 -13.84 6.13 -7.90
N LEU A 59 -12.62 6.65 -8.13
CA LEU A 59 -11.37 6.11 -7.59
C LEU A 59 -10.91 6.87 -6.34
N HIS A 60 -11.76 6.93 -5.32
CA HIS A 60 -11.44 7.67 -4.11
C HIS A 60 -10.32 6.98 -3.32
N THR A 61 -9.22 7.70 -3.07
CA THR A 61 -7.99 7.14 -2.47
C THR A 61 -8.20 6.58 -1.05
N ASN A 62 -9.09 7.19 -0.26
CA ASN A 62 -9.39 6.77 1.11
C ASN A 62 -10.47 5.68 1.20
N LEU A 63 -11.13 5.36 0.09
CA LEU A 63 -12.24 4.40 0.02
C LEU A 63 -11.89 3.13 -0.78
N GLY A 64 -10.62 2.75 -0.78
CA GLY A 64 -10.16 1.49 -1.38
C GLY A 64 -9.80 1.57 -2.86
N ARG A 65 -9.96 2.74 -3.51
CA ARG A 65 -9.69 2.94 -4.95
C ARG A 65 -10.62 2.10 -5.84
N ALA A 66 -10.08 1.44 -6.88
CA ALA A 66 -10.88 0.63 -7.80
C ALA A 66 -11.33 -0.68 -7.15
N PRO A 67 -12.64 -1.00 -7.15
CA PRO A 67 -13.12 -2.31 -6.79
C PRO A 67 -12.57 -3.38 -7.74
N LEU A 68 -12.32 -4.56 -7.20
CA LEU A 68 -11.91 -5.71 -8.01
C LEU A 68 -13.13 -6.34 -8.70
N PRO A 69 -12.99 -6.86 -9.92
CA PRO A 69 -14.04 -7.65 -10.55
C PRO A 69 -14.28 -8.95 -9.78
N GLN A 70 -15.50 -9.47 -9.86
CA GLN A 70 -15.90 -10.67 -9.11
C GLN A 70 -15.01 -11.89 -9.42
N SER A 71 -14.55 -12.03 -10.66
CA SER A 71 -13.62 -13.09 -11.06
C SER A 71 -12.28 -13.03 -10.33
N ALA A 72 -11.73 -11.82 -10.12
CA ALA A 72 -10.50 -11.64 -9.37
C ALA A 72 -10.68 -11.93 -7.87
N ILE A 73 -11.82 -11.51 -7.29
CA ILE A 73 -12.18 -11.82 -5.91
C ILE A 73 -12.27 -13.33 -5.72
N GLN A 74 -12.97 -14.03 -6.63
CA GLN A 74 -13.11 -15.48 -6.57
C GLN A 74 -11.76 -16.19 -6.71
N ALA A 75 -10.92 -15.77 -7.63
CA ALA A 75 -9.57 -16.33 -7.79
C ALA A 75 -8.72 -16.18 -6.51
N MET A 76 -8.78 -15.01 -5.84
CA MET A 76 -8.09 -14.81 -4.55
C MET A 76 -8.63 -15.75 -3.46
N VAL A 77 -9.95 -15.91 -3.38
CA VAL A 77 -10.57 -16.84 -2.42
C VAL A 77 -10.10 -18.28 -2.67
N ASP A 78 -10.09 -18.72 -3.93
CA ASP A 78 -9.74 -20.08 -4.30
C ASP A 78 -8.27 -20.42 -3.97
N VAL A 79 -7.33 -19.53 -4.28
CA VAL A 79 -5.91 -19.76 -3.96
C VAL A 79 -5.61 -19.60 -2.46
N SER A 80 -6.45 -18.89 -1.71
CA SER A 80 -6.26 -18.66 -0.27
C SER A 80 -6.80 -19.79 0.60
N ARG A 81 -7.63 -20.70 0.05
CA ARG A 81 -8.25 -21.81 0.80
C ARG A 81 -7.30 -22.93 1.15
N GLY A 82 -6.15 -23.04 0.50
CA GLY A 82 -5.19 -24.12 0.69
C GLY A 82 -3.80 -23.81 0.19
N ALA A 83 -3.00 -24.85 0.05
CA ALA A 83 -1.68 -24.72 -0.56
C ALA A 83 -1.81 -24.32 -2.04
N SER A 84 -0.94 -23.42 -2.49
CA SER A 84 -0.91 -22.96 -3.88
C SER A 84 0.53 -22.94 -4.41
N ASN A 85 0.67 -22.89 -5.72
CA ASN A 85 1.95 -22.94 -6.41
C ASN A 85 2.66 -21.58 -6.52
N VAL A 86 2.51 -20.69 -5.54
CA VAL A 86 3.07 -19.31 -5.57
C VAL A 86 4.56 -19.30 -5.96
N GLU A 87 5.36 -20.20 -5.40
CA GLU A 87 6.79 -20.37 -5.72
C GLU A 87 7.12 -21.81 -6.15
N PHE A 88 6.18 -22.49 -6.77
CA PHE A 88 6.37 -23.86 -7.22
C PHE A 88 6.04 -24.01 -8.70
N ASN A 89 6.96 -24.55 -9.48
CA ASN A 89 6.73 -24.83 -10.89
C ASN A 89 6.15 -26.25 -11.04
N LEU A 90 4.88 -26.33 -11.46
CA LEU A 90 4.15 -27.59 -11.60
C LEU A 90 4.71 -28.50 -12.70
N GLU A 91 5.35 -27.95 -13.72
CA GLU A 91 5.91 -28.73 -14.86
C GLU A 91 7.22 -29.41 -14.45
N THR A 92 8.07 -28.69 -13.73
CA THR A 92 9.41 -29.18 -13.38
C THR A 92 9.49 -29.81 -11.99
N GLY A 93 8.46 -29.64 -11.15
CA GLY A 93 8.45 -30.09 -9.76
C GLY A 93 9.48 -29.38 -8.87
N LYS A 94 9.96 -28.20 -9.28
CA LYS A 94 11.01 -27.44 -8.57
C LYS A 94 10.50 -26.07 -8.11
N ARG A 95 11.30 -25.40 -7.28
CA ARG A 95 11.04 -24.02 -6.88
C ARG A 95 10.95 -23.13 -8.11
N GLY A 96 9.89 -22.32 -8.18
CA GLY A 96 9.62 -21.31 -9.20
C GLY A 96 9.75 -19.88 -8.66
N ASP A 97 9.61 -18.91 -9.56
CA ASP A 97 9.55 -17.49 -9.21
C ASP A 97 8.09 -17.04 -9.13
N ARG A 98 7.72 -16.35 -8.05
CA ARG A 98 6.37 -15.80 -7.85
C ARG A 98 5.99 -14.73 -8.88
N HIS A 99 6.96 -14.02 -9.44
CA HIS A 99 6.70 -12.93 -10.39
C HIS A 99 6.16 -13.43 -11.73
N ARG A 100 6.52 -14.65 -12.14
CA ARG A 100 6.09 -15.26 -13.40
C ARG A 100 4.57 -15.34 -13.58
N HIS A 101 3.82 -15.45 -12.47
CA HIS A 101 2.35 -15.53 -12.52
C HIS A 101 1.68 -14.26 -13.08
N ALA A 102 2.30 -13.10 -12.94
CA ALA A 102 1.79 -11.83 -13.45
C ALA A 102 2.60 -11.29 -14.64
N GLU A 103 3.88 -11.63 -14.75
CA GLU A 103 4.82 -11.08 -15.72
C GLU A 103 4.34 -11.26 -17.17
N ALA A 104 4.02 -12.48 -17.56
CA ALA A 104 3.59 -12.78 -18.94
C ALA A 104 2.33 -11.98 -19.35
N LEU A 105 1.35 -11.87 -18.44
CA LEU A 105 0.13 -11.09 -18.69
C LEU A 105 0.42 -9.60 -18.78
N LEU A 106 1.28 -9.08 -17.92
CA LEU A 106 1.68 -7.67 -17.97
C LEU A 106 2.44 -7.34 -19.24
N CYS A 107 3.39 -8.20 -19.66
CA CYS A 107 4.10 -8.04 -20.93
C CYS A 107 3.13 -8.04 -22.11
N GLN A 108 2.16 -8.95 -22.11
CA GLN A 108 1.13 -9.00 -23.17
C GLN A 108 0.27 -7.74 -23.22
N LEU A 109 -0.10 -7.18 -22.07
CA LEU A 109 -0.95 -5.99 -21.97
C LEU A 109 -0.21 -4.69 -22.31
N THR A 110 1.08 -4.61 -21.98
CA THR A 110 1.87 -3.37 -22.11
C THR A 110 2.78 -3.36 -23.33
N GLY A 111 3.09 -4.52 -23.91
CA GLY A 111 4.12 -4.67 -24.94
C GLY A 111 5.55 -4.61 -24.39
N ALA A 112 5.74 -4.66 -23.07
CA ALA A 112 7.04 -4.65 -22.44
C ALA A 112 7.75 -6.02 -22.58
N GLU A 113 9.09 -6.02 -22.57
CA GLU A 113 9.92 -7.24 -22.62
C GLU A 113 10.02 -7.96 -21.25
N GLY A 114 9.77 -7.24 -20.16
CA GLY A 114 9.74 -7.77 -18.80
C GLY A 114 8.86 -6.91 -17.89
N ALA A 115 8.33 -7.51 -16.83
CA ALA A 115 7.48 -6.83 -15.88
C ALA A 115 7.71 -7.34 -14.46
N LEU A 116 7.69 -6.43 -13.49
CA LEU A 116 7.82 -6.74 -12.08
C LEU A 116 6.73 -6.02 -11.29
N VAL A 117 6.05 -6.76 -10.42
CA VAL A 117 5.06 -6.19 -9.50
C VAL A 117 5.69 -5.98 -8.13
N VAL A 118 5.53 -4.78 -7.60
CA VAL A 118 5.92 -4.41 -6.24
C VAL A 118 4.71 -3.92 -5.44
N ASN A 119 4.84 -3.78 -4.14
CA ASN A 119 3.72 -3.50 -3.24
C ASN A 119 3.08 -2.11 -3.41
N ASN A 120 3.82 -1.12 -3.96
CA ASN A 120 3.28 0.21 -4.23
C ASN A 120 4.18 0.98 -5.21
N ASN A 121 3.69 2.14 -5.67
CA ASN A 121 4.42 3.01 -6.59
C ASN A 121 5.73 3.56 -6.01
N ALA A 122 5.78 3.87 -4.71
CA ALA A 122 7.00 4.34 -4.06
C ALA A 122 8.13 3.31 -4.16
N ALA A 123 7.83 2.04 -3.94
CA ALA A 123 8.77 0.93 -4.13
C ALA A 123 9.18 0.76 -5.60
N ALA A 124 8.25 0.93 -6.55
CA ALA A 124 8.55 0.87 -7.98
C ALA A 124 9.54 1.98 -8.39
N VAL A 125 9.31 3.21 -7.96
CA VAL A 125 10.19 4.35 -8.25
C VAL A 125 11.57 4.13 -7.63
N LEU A 126 11.64 3.75 -6.35
CA LEU A 126 12.90 3.50 -5.66
C LEU A 126 13.72 2.39 -6.34
N LEU A 127 13.07 1.29 -6.67
CA LEU A 127 13.70 0.14 -7.34
C LEU A 127 14.23 0.53 -8.72
N THR A 128 13.43 1.20 -9.53
CA THR A 128 13.80 1.64 -10.88
C THR A 128 15.01 2.58 -10.84
N LEU A 129 14.96 3.59 -10.00
CA LEU A 129 16.04 4.58 -9.89
C LEU A 129 17.33 3.95 -9.34
N ASN A 130 17.22 3.11 -8.31
CA ASN A 130 18.38 2.43 -7.73
C ASN A 130 19.04 1.47 -8.73
N SER A 131 18.24 0.75 -9.53
CA SER A 131 18.74 -0.23 -10.48
C SER A 131 19.37 0.42 -11.74
N LEU A 132 18.75 1.49 -12.26
CA LEU A 132 19.13 2.07 -13.56
C LEU A 132 19.99 3.34 -13.45
N ALA A 133 19.83 4.09 -12.34
CA ALA A 133 20.39 5.44 -12.23
C ALA A 133 21.30 5.63 -10.99
N GLN A 134 21.74 4.58 -10.33
CA GLN A 134 22.62 4.70 -9.17
C GLN A 134 23.89 5.48 -9.53
N ARG A 135 24.17 6.56 -8.77
CA ARG A 135 25.29 7.50 -8.97
C ARG A 135 25.28 8.27 -10.30
N LYS A 136 24.15 8.21 -11.03
CA LYS A 136 23.98 8.92 -12.31
C LYS A 136 22.95 10.03 -12.19
N GLU A 137 22.87 10.84 -13.22
CA GLU A 137 21.97 11.99 -13.31
C GLU A 137 20.61 11.58 -13.87
N VAL A 138 19.56 12.17 -13.28
CA VAL A 138 18.16 11.96 -13.68
C VAL A 138 17.49 13.33 -13.83
N PRO A 139 17.38 13.88 -15.05
CA PRO A 139 16.59 15.06 -15.32
C PRO A 139 15.10 14.88 -15.01
N VAL A 140 14.54 15.83 -14.25
CA VAL A 140 13.13 15.90 -13.88
C VAL A 140 12.64 17.33 -14.02
N SER A 141 11.44 17.54 -14.54
CA SER A 141 10.83 18.86 -14.59
C SER A 141 10.67 19.44 -13.18
N ARG A 142 11.07 20.71 -13.00
CA ARG A 142 10.90 21.40 -11.71
C ARG A 142 9.44 21.47 -11.26
N GLY A 143 8.49 21.58 -12.18
CA GLY A 143 7.06 21.51 -11.90
C GLY A 143 6.54 20.13 -11.49
N GLU A 144 7.36 19.09 -11.61
CA GLU A 144 7.02 17.70 -11.27
C GLU A 144 7.69 17.20 -9.98
N LEU A 145 8.37 18.09 -9.25
CA LEU A 145 8.96 17.79 -7.94
C LEU A 145 7.87 17.85 -6.86
N ILE A 146 7.01 16.86 -6.88
CA ILE A 146 5.81 16.80 -6.05
C ILE A 146 6.04 16.14 -4.69
N GLU A 147 5.16 16.46 -3.74
CA GLU A 147 4.98 15.72 -2.49
C GLU A 147 3.59 15.10 -2.48
N ILE A 148 3.47 13.80 -2.20
CA ILE A 148 2.22 13.05 -2.13
C ILE A 148 2.15 12.24 -0.84
N GLY A 149 0.93 12.09 -0.30
CA GLY A 149 0.66 11.17 0.82
C GLY A 149 1.38 11.50 2.13
N GLY A 150 1.66 12.77 2.37
CA GLY A 150 2.16 13.29 3.64
C GLY A 150 3.68 13.25 3.83
N ALA A 151 4.43 12.50 3.04
CA ALA A 151 5.90 12.47 3.19
C ALA A 151 6.66 11.92 1.96
N PHE A 152 5.98 11.53 0.89
CA PHE A 152 6.64 11.06 -0.33
C PHE A 152 7.04 12.26 -1.19
N ARG A 153 8.29 12.68 -1.08
CA ARG A 153 8.90 13.75 -1.89
C ARG A 153 9.81 13.16 -2.95
N MET A 154 9.62 13.55 -4.19
CA MET A 154 10.45 13.06 -5.30
C MET A 154 11.95 13.26 -5.07
N PRO A 155 12.43 14.47 -4.66
CA PRO A 155 13.86 14.66 -4.39
C PRO A 155 14.41 13.71 -3.31
N ASP A 156 13.65 13.46 -2.24
CA ASP A 156 14.10 12.61 -1.13
C ASP A 156 14.21 11.15 -1.57
N ILE A 157 13.25 10.68 -2.38
CA ILE A 157 13.28 9.31 -2.93
C ILE A 157 14.45 9.14 -3.91
N MET A 158 14.70 10.13 -4.75
CA MET A 158 15.83 10.13 -5.69
C MET A 158 17.17 10.08 -4.94
N ALA A 159 17.32 10.88 -3.89
CA ALA A 159 18.51 10.86 -3.03
C ALA A 159 18.69 9.49 -2.36
N ARG A 160 17.61 8.89 -1.81
CA ARG A 160 17.64 7.55 -1.20
C ARG A 160 17.94 6.44 -2.21
N ALA A 161 17.51 6.59 -3.45
CA ALA A 161 17.84 5.68 -4.55
C ALA A 161 19.30 5.78 -4.99
N GLY A 162 20.02 6.81 -4.51
CA GLY A 162 21.42 7.05 -4.84
C GLY A 162 21.66 7.67 -6.22
N CYS A 163 20.64 8.26 -6.84
CA CYS A 163 20.76 9.02 -8.08
C CYS A 163 20.89 10.52 -7.80
N LYS A 164 21.36 11.26 -8.79
CA LYS A 164 21.51 12.72 -8.74
C LYS A 164 20.34 13.37 -9.50
N LEU A 165 19.51 14.10 -8.78
CA LEU A 165 18.47 14.93 -9.37
C LEU A 165 19.10 16.07 -10.21
N VAL A 166 18.61 16.25 -11.44
CA VAL A 166 18.88 17.41 -12.30
C VAL A 166 17.55 18.08 -12.59
N GLU A 167 17.32 19.23 -12.00
CA GLU A 167 16.08 19.99 -12.21
C GLU A 167 16.12 20.71 -13.56
N VAL A 168 15.06 20.56 -14.37
CA VAL A 168 14.94 21.20 -15.68
C VAL A 168 13.68 22.06 -15.79
N GLY A 169 13.75 23.09 -16.60
CA GLY A 169 12.64 24.03 -16.82
C GLY A 169 12.30 24.88 -15.60
N THR A 170 11.04 25.31 -15.53
CA THR A 170 10.50 26.14 -14.47
C THR A 170 9.33 25.43 -13.75
N THR A 171 8.84 26.01 -12.65
CA THR A 171 7.78 25.38 -11.83
C THR A 171 6.44 25.22 -12.56
N ASN A 172 6.18 26.04 -13.56
CA ASN A 172 4.94 26.03 -14.33
C ASN A 172 5.09 25.65 -15.80
N ARG A 173 6.33 25.53 -16.30
CA ARG A 173 6.57 25.21 -17.71
C ARG A 173 7.94 24.59 -17.93
N THR A 174 7.97 23.50 -18.69
CA THR A 174 9.18 22.81 -19.12
C THR A 174 9.06 22.49 -20.61
N HIS A 175 10.09 22.80 -21.37
CA HIS A 175 10.16 22.54 -22.80
C HIS A 175 11.10 21.37 -23.10
N LYS A 176 10.95 20.79 -24.28
CA LYS A 176 11.88 19.75 -24.76
C LYS A 176 13.34 20.21 -24.70
N ALA A 177 13.60 21.46 -25.08
CA ALA A 177 14.95 22.05 -25.07
C ALA A 177 15.59 22.04 -23.67
N ASP A 178 14.81 22.14 -22.59
CA ASP A 178 15.32 22.09 -21.21
C ASP A 178 15.88 20.69 -20.89
N PHE A 179 15.19 19.64 -21.35
CA PHE A 179 15.68 18.27 -21.24
C PHE A 179 16.90 18.02 -22.16
N ASP A 180 16.83 18.47 -23.42
CA ASP A 180 17.92 18.30 -24.36
C ASP A 180 19.24 18.92 -23.83
N ALA A 181 19.14 20.09 -23.17
CA ALA A 181 20.32 20.76 -22.56
C ALA A 181 20.85 20.03 -21.30
N ALA A 182 20.02 19.23 -20.64
CA ALA A 182 20.39 18.49 -19.43
C ALA A 182 20.95 17.09 -19.71
N ILE A 183 20.77 16.58 -20.93
CA ILE A 183 21.27 15.25 -21.31
C ILE A 183 22.82 15.33 -21.52
N GLY A 184 23.51 14.45 -20.80
CA GLY A 184 24.98 14.34 -20.88
C GLY A 184 25.46 12.91 -20.60
N PRO A 185 26.79 12.71 -20.60
CA PRO A 185 27.37 11.36 -20.40
C PRO A 185 27.04 10.70 -19.07
N LYS A 186 26.56 11.46 -18.07
CA LYS A 186 26.16 10.97 -16.75
C LYS A 186 24.67 10.74 -16.65
N THR A 187 23.87 11.13 -17.63
CA THR A 187 22.43 10.95 -17.63
C THR A 187 22.08 9.48 -17.82
N ALA A 188 21.33 8.91 -16.87
CA ALA A 188 20.88 7.52 -16.94
C ALA A 188 19.50 7.38 -17.57
N LEU A 189 18.58 8.24 -17.18
CA LEU A 189 17.20 8.25 -17.65
C LEU A 189 16.59 9.65 -17.50
N LEU A 190 15.52 9.90 -18.23
CA LEU A 190 14.67 11.08 -18.05
C LEU A 190 13.42 10.63 -17.28
N MET A 191 13.05 11.38 -16.26
CA MET A 191 11.91 11.01 -15.41
C MET A 191 10.75 11.96 -15.66
N LYS A 192 9.58 11.38 -15.89
CA LYS A 192 8.29 12.08 -15.96
C LYS A 192 7.47 11.71 -14.75
N VAL A 193 6.96 12.70 -14.03
CA VAL A 193 6.10 12.51 -12.87
C VAL A 193 4.75 13.15 -13.15
N HIS A 194 3.68 12.38 -12.95
CA HIS A 194 2.33 12.91 -13.06
C HIS A 194 2.03 13.77 -11.83
N THR A 195 1.58 15.01 -12.08
CA THR A 195 1.06 15.89 -11.01
C THR A 195 -0.30 15.38 -10.55
N SER A 196 -0.47 15.23 -9.27
CA SER A 196 -1.75 14.81 -8.67
C SER A 196 -2.46 15.98 -8.02
#